data_75e8f0c279147eec39005f5cfbc3aad2
#
_entry.id   75e8f0c279147eec39005f5cfbc3aad2
#
_cell.length_a   1.000
_cell.length_b   1.000
_cell.length_c   1.000
_cell.angle_alpha   90.00
_cell.angle_beta   90.00
_cell.angle_gamma   90.00
#
_symmetry.space_group_name_H-M   'P 1'
#
loop_
_entity.id
_entity.type
_entity.pdbx_description
1 polymer ?
#
loop_
_entity_poly.entity_id
_entity_poly.type
_entity_poly.pdbx_seq_one_letter_code
_entity_poly.pdbx_strand_id
1 'polypeptide(L)'
;MNIYNKGDKNMKSALITGVTGQDGSYLAELLLEKGYEVYGIMRRKSVVDYGNAEHIKDKIHFIYADMTDITSLVHAMRVSNADEVYNLAAQSFVGTSWEQPLTTAEIDALGVTNMLEAIRIVKPTARFYQASTSEMFGKVQEMPQTEKTPFYPRSPYAVAKVYGFWITKNYRESYDLFACNG
;
A
#
# COMPACT_ATOMS: atom_id res chain seq x y z
N MET A 1 3.34 15.91 -25.57
CA MET A 1 2.56 17.08 -25.17
C MET A 1 2.30 16.94 -23.68
N ASN A 2 3.07 17.67 -22.84
CA ASN A 2 3.02 17.56 -21.37
C ASN A 2 1.78 18.30 -20.86
N ILE A 3 0.76 17.56 -20.44
CA ILE A 3 -0.52 18.11 -19.93
C ILE A 3 -0.56 18.08 -18.39
N TYR A 4 0.56 17.87 -17.73
CA TYR A 4 0.59 17.96 -16.27
C TYR A 4 0.96 19.38 -15.85
N ASN A 5 -0.05 20.17 -15.50
CA ASN A 5 0.09 21.47 -14.84
C ASN A 5 0.92 21.27 -13.56
N LYS A 6 1.99 22.04 -13.40
CA LYS A 6 2.70 22.13 -12.11
C LYS A 6 1.74 22.80 -11.12
N GLY A 7 1.10 21.97 -10.30
CA GLY A 7 0.33 22.44 -9.15
C GLY A 7 1.20 23.29 -8.21
N ASP A 8 0.55 24.06 -7.36
CA ASP A 8 1.14 24.93 -6.36
C ASP A 8 2.26 24.24 -5.58
N LYS A 9 3.41 24.87 -5.45
CA LYS A 9 4.65 24.35 -4.83
C LYS A 9 4.54 23.94 -3.36
N ASN A 10 3.35 23.98 -2.75
CA ASN A 10 3.11 23.70 -1.33
C ASN A 10 2.11 22.56 -1.06
N MET A 11 1.48 21.98 -2.08
CA MET A 11 0.51 20.89 -1.87
C MET A 11 1.24 19.55 -1.81
N LYS A 12 1.06 18.81 -0.72
CA LYS A 12 1.60 17.45 -0.59
C LYS A 12 0.83 16.49 -1.48
N SER A 13 1.52 15.48 -1.98
CA SER A 13 0.94 14.40 -2.77
C SER A 13 0.98 13.07 -2.02
N ALA A 14 -0.09 12.28 -2.16
CA ALA A 14 -0.19 10.95 -1.58
C ALA A 14 -0.55 9.91 -2.64
N LEU A 15 0.08 8.74 -2.57
CA LEU A 15 -0.23 7.57 -3.38
C LEU A 15 -0.82 6.48 -2.50
N ILE A 16 -2.02 6.00 -2.84
CA ILE A 16 -2.73 4.96 -2.08
C ILE A 16 -2.88 3.73 -2.96
N THR A 17 -2.31 2.59 -2.54
CA THR A 17 -2.65 1.30 -3.11
C THR A 17 -3.90 0.76 -2.43
N GLY A 18 -4.78 0.06 -3.16
CA GLY A 18 -6.04 -0.42 -2.59
C GLY A 18 -7.06 0.71 -2.32
N VAL A 19 -6.97 1.82 -3.04
CA VAL A 19 -7.83 3.01 -2.89
C VAL A 19 -9.32 2.71 -3.09
N THR A 20 -9.67 1.68 -3.86
CA THR A 20 -11.06 1.27 -4.11
C THR A 20 -11.65 0.40 -2.98
N GLY A 21 -10.83 0.01 -2.01
CA GLY A 21 -11.26 -0.69 -0.79
C GLY A 21 -11.85 0.26 0.24
N GLN A 22 -12.36 -0.29 1.35
CA GLN A 22 -12.97 0.48 2.43
C GLN A 22 -11.99 1.49 3.04
N ASP A 23 -10.89 1.02 3.59
CA ASP A 23 -9.90 1.87 4.28
C ASP A 23 -9.23 2.85 3.29
N GLY A 24 -8.97 2.39 2.05
CA GLY A 24 -8.37 3.22 1.02
C GLY A 24 -9.26 4.39 0.62
N SER A 25 -10.57 4.19 0.51
CA SER A 25 -11.52 5.26 0.16
C SER A 25 -11.65 6.29 1.29
N TYR A 26 -11.78 5.85 2.55
CA TYR A 26 -11.82 6.76 3.70
C TYR A 26 -10.52 7.55 3.88
N LEU A 27 -9.37 6.90 3.67
CA LEU A 27 -8.10 7.60 3.70
C LEU A 27 -8.00 8.65 2.59
N ALA A 28 -8.47 8.31 1.38
CA ALA A 28 -8.50 9.26 0.27
C ALA A 28 -9.36 10.49 0.58
N GLU A 29 -10.55 10.31 1.15
CA GLU A 29 -11.41 11.40 1.61
C GLU A 29 -10.69 12.30 2.61
N LEU A 30 -10.10 11.70 3.65
CA LEU A 30 -9.36 12.44 4.68
C LEU A 30 -8.21 13.25 4.11
N LEU A 31 -7.46 12.67 3.14
CA LEU A 31 -6.33 13.36 2.51
C LEU A 31 -6.79 14.50 1.60
N LEU A 32 -7.89 14.31 0.87
CA LEU A 32 -8.53 15.38 0.08
C LEU A 32 -8.98 16.55 0.99
N GLU A 33 -9.61 16.25 2.13
CA GLU A 33 -10.01 17.27 3.12
C GLU A 33 -8.80 18.03 3.69
N LYS A 34 -7.65 17.36 3.82
CA LYS A 34 -6.38 17.96 4.25
C LYS A 34 -5.63 18.72 3.15
N GLY A 35 -6.19 18.79 1.95
CA GLY A 35 -5.60 19.51 0.81
C GLY A 35 -4.45 18.77 0.14
N TYR A 36 -4.40 17.43 0.22
CA TYR A 36 -3.45 16.64 -0.56
C TYR A 36 -3.90 16.48 -2.00
N GLU A 37 -2.95 16.37 -2.90
CA GLU A 37 -3.17 15.79 -4.22
C GLU A 37 -3.14 14.26 -4.08
N VAL A 38 -4.28 13.61 -4.34
CA VAL A 38 -4.44 12.17 -4.07
C VAL A 38 -4.37 11.37 -5.35
N TYR A 39 -3.47 10.41 -5.37
CA TYR A 39 -3.32 9.40 -6.42
C TYR A 39 -3.73 8.03 -5.88
N GLY A 40 -4.49 7.29 -6.68
CA GLY A 40 -4.96 5.96 -6.31
C GLY A 40 -4.50 4.90 -7.30
N ILE A 41 -3.86 3.83 -6.82
CA ILE A 41 -3.57 2.66 -7.65
C ILE A 41 -4.80 1.77 -7.73
N MET A 42 -5.17 1.41 -8.95
CA MET A 42 -6.19 0.40 -9.22
C MET A 42 -5.70 -0.58 -10.29
N ARG A 43 -6.11 -1.85 -10.15
CA ARG A 43 -5.81 -2.86 -11.17
C ARG A 43 -6.69 -2.63 -12.41
N ARG A 44 -6.11 -2.84 -13.58
CA ARG A 44 -6.87 -2.78 -14.82
C ARG A 44 -7.88 -3.94 -14.87
N LYS A 45 -9.15 -3.60 -15.06
CA LYS A 45 -10.25 -4.53 -15.27
C LYS A 45 -10.88 -4.25 -16.63
N SER A 46 -11.60 -5.23 -17.22
CA SER A 46 -12.35 -5.05 -18.47
C SER A 46 -13.49 -4.04 -18.32
N VAL A 47 -14.10 -3.99 -17.14
CA VAL A 47 -15.08 -2.97 -16.75
C VAL A 47 -14.45 -2.14 -15.62
N VAL A 48 -14.46 -0.82 -15.77
CA VAL A 48 -13.96 0.08 -14.75
C VAL A 48 -14.89 0.04 -13.54
N ASP A 49 -14.33 -0.16 -12.37
CA ASP A 49 -15.05 -0.26 -11.10
C ASP A 49 -14.24 0.45 -10.02
N TYR A 50 -14.75 1.57 -9.55
CA TYR A 50 -14.10 2.38 -8.53
C TYR A 50 -14.42 1.92 -7.09
N GLY A 51 -15.27 0.90 -6.94
CA GLY A 51 -15.64 0.34 -5.64
C GLY A 51 -16.11 1.42 -4.66
N ASN A 52 -15.53 1.43 -3.45
CA ASN A 52 -15.91 2.40 -2.43
C ASN A 52 -15.48 3.84 -2.75
N ALA A 53 -14.60 4.06 -3.73
CA ALA A 53 -14.15 5.40 -4.14
C ALA A 53 -15.02 6.05 -5.24
N GLU A 54 -16.14 5.43 -5.64
CA GLU A 54 -17.02 5.92 -6.72
C GLU A 54 -17.45 7.38 -6.50
N HIS A 55 -17.80 7.76 -5.29
CA HIS A 55 -18.31 9.09 -4.93
C HIS A 55 -17.25 10.20 -4.93
N ILE A 56 -15.95 9.82 -4.96
CA ILE A 56 -14.82 10.76 -5.01
C ILE A 56 -13.96 10.58 -6.26
N LYS A 57 -14.39 9.77 -7.22
CA LYS A 57 -13.60 9.40 -8.40
C LYS A 57 -13.08 10.59 -9.21
N ASP A 58 -13.85 11.67 -9.29
CA ASP A 58 -13.48 12.86 -10.05
C ASP A 58 -12.49 13.77 -9.29
N LYS A 59 -12.19 13.44 -8.04
CA LYS A 59 -11.25 14.17 -7.17
C LYS A 59 -9.91 13.46 -6.99
N ILE A 60 -9.79 12.22 -7.48
CA ILE A 60 -8.60 11.37 -7.34
C ILE A 60 -7.99 11.12 -8.72
N HIS A 61 -6.67 11.12 -8.80
CA HIS A 61 -5.94 10.70 -10.00
C HIS A 61 -5.71 9.18 -9.95
N PHE A 62 -6.47 8.42 -10.75
CA PHE A 62 -6.28 6.97 -10.81
C PHE A 62 -5.15 6.58 -11.75
N ILE A 63 -4.30 5.65 -11.29
CA ILE A 63 -3.19 5.08 -12.05
C ILE A 63 -3.36 3.57 -12.09
N TYR A 64 -3.31 2.98 -13.30
CA TYR A 64 -3.34 1.53 -13.44
C TYR A 64 -1.97 0.93 -13.11
N ALA A 65 -1.93 0.14 -12.04
CA ALA A 65 -0.75 -0.62 -11.63
C ALA A 65 -1.15 -1.89 -10.86
N ASP A 66 -0.23 -2.83 -10.75
CA ASP A 66 -0.40 -4.08 -10.01
C ASP A 66 0.76 -4.28 -9.04
N MET A 67 0.46 -4.77 -7.83
CA MET A 67 1.46 -5.04 -6.80
C MET A 67 2.49 -6.09 -7.24
N THR A 68 2.11 -6.95 -8.19
CA THR A 68 3.00 -7.98 -8.75
C THR A 68 3.87 -7.48 -9.91
N ASP A 69 3.65 -6.26 -10.40
CA ASP A 69 4.42 -5.65 -11.49
C ASP A 69 5.15 -4.39 -11.04
N ILE A 70 6.44 -4.56 -10.72
CA ILE A 70 7.32 -3.45 -10.30
C ILE A 70 7.38 -2.32 -11.34
N THR A 71 7.29 -2.63 -12.64
CA THR A 71 7.38 -1.62 -13.70
C THR A 71 6.21 -0.66 -13.62
N SER A 72 5.01 -1.17 -13.39
CA SER A 72 3.81 -0.34 -13.21
C SER A 72 3.87 0.48 -11.93
N LEU A 73 4.43 -0.06 -10.84
CA LEU A 73 4.62 0.66 -9.57
C LEU A 73 5.65 1.80 -9.70
N VAL A 74 6.76 1.56 -10.39
CA VAL A 74 7.75 2.61 -10.72
C VAL A 74 7.11 3.71 -11.57
N HIS A 75 6.27 3.34 -12.54
CA HIS A 75 5.50 4.32 -13.32
C HIS A 75 4.56 5.14 -12.43
N ALA A 76 3.80 4.47 -11.55
CA ALA A 76 2.90 5.14 -10.62
C ALA A 76 3.62 6.13 -9.69
N MET A 77 4.79 5.75 -9.16
CA MET A 77 5.64 6.64 -8.36
C MET A 77 6.15 7.84 -9.15
N ARG A 78 6.51 7.66 -10.42
CA ARG A 78 6.96 8.77 -11.29
C ARG A 78 5.83 9.75 -11.62
N VAL A 79 4.64 9.22 -11.90
CA VAL A 79 3.47 10.05 -12.23
C VAL A 79 2.98 10.84 -11.02
N SER A 80 2.83 10.18 -9.87
CA SER A 80 2.33 10.81 -8.65
C SER A 80 3.36 11.71 -7.99
N ASN A 81 4.66 11.42 -8.18
CA ASN A 81 5.75 12.02 -7.41
C ASN A 81 5.42 12.13 -5.90
N ALA A 82 4.77 11.09 -5.36
CA ALA A 82 4.15 11.11 -4.05
C ALA A 82 5.13 11.40 -2.92
N ASP A 83 4.74 12.27 -1.99
CA ASP A 83 5.47 12.55 -0.75
C ASP A 83 5.18 11.48 0.31
N GLU A 84 4.00 10.90 0.24
CA GLU A 84 3.53 9.87 1.15
C GLU A 84 2.89 8.72 0.37
N VAL A 85 3.25 7.48 0.72
CA VAL A 85 2.74 6.25 0.07
C VAL A 85 2.08 5.39 1.13
N TYR A 86 0.80 5.08 0.93
CA TYR A 86 0.00 4.24 1.81
C TYR A 86 -0.31 2.91 1.11
N ASN A 87 0.33 1.83 1.58
CA ASN A 87 0.15 0.52 1.00
C ASN A 87 -0.94 -0.27 1.73
N LEU A 88 -2.17 -0.19 1.19
CA LEU A 88 -3.35 -0.86 1.72
C LEU A 88 -3.81 -2.02 0.83
N ALA A 89 -3.24 -2.15 -0.37
CA ALA A 89 -3.59 -3.24 -1.27
C ALA A 89 -3.19 -4.60 -0.68
N ALA A 90 -4.11 -5.53 -0.68
CA ALA A 90 -3.90 -6.90 -0.23
C ALA A 90 -4.95 -7.85 -0.81
N GLN A 91 -4.62 -9.14 -0.87
CA GLN A 91 -5.62 -10.21 -0.86
C GLN A 91 -6.03 -10.42 0.61
N SER A 92 -7.00 -9.64 1.11
CA SER A 92 -7.28 -9.52 2.56
C SER A 92 -8.22 -10.57 3.13
N PHE A 93 -8.85 -11.39 2.28
CA PHE A 93 -9.76 -12.43 2.76
C PHE A 93 -8.97 -13.68 3.17
N VAL A 94 -8.87 -13.89 4.49
CA VAL A 94 -8.07 -14.99 5.08
C VAL A 94 -8.46 -16.36 4.52
N GLY A 95 -9.77 -16.63 4.31
CA GLY A 95 -10.26 -17.89 3.76
C GLY A 95 -9.63 -18.21 2.40
N THR A 96 -9.63 -17.27 1.48
CA THR A 96 -9.03 -17.43 0.14
C THR A 96 -7.53 -17.70 0.20
N SER A 97 -6.82 -17.25 1.23
CA SER A 97 -5.37 -17.50 1.34
C SER A 97 -5.00 -18.99 1.44
N TRP A 98 -5.91 -19.83 1.91
CA TRP A 98 -5.73 -21.27 1.95
C TRP A 98 -5.89 -21.93 0.58
N GLU A 99 -6.77 -21.37 -0.26
CA GLU A 99 -7.02 -21.86 -1.62
C GLU A 99 -6.01 -21.30 -2.62
N GLN A 100 -5.53 -20.07 -2.38
CA GLN A 100 -4.64 -19.33 -3.27
C GLN A 100 -3.39 -18.80 -2.52
N PRO A 101 -2.60 -19.68 -1.88
CA PRO A 101 -1.47 -19.25 -1.05
C PRO A 101 -0.38 -18.52 -1.85
N LEU A 102 -0.13 -18.94 -3.09
CA LEU A 102 0.89 -18.31 -3.94
C LEU A 102 0.47 -16.90 -4.34
N THR A 103 -0.75 -16.71 -4.83
CA THR A 103 -1.27 -15.38 -5.19
C THR A 103 -1.27 -14.45 -3.97
N THR A 104 -1.64 -14.97 -2.79
CA THR A 104 -1.59 -14.23 -1.53
C THR A 104 -0.15 -13.79 -1.22
N ALA A 105 0.82 -14.69 -1.35
CA ALA A 105 2.23 -14.36 -1.10
C ALA A 105 2.79 -13.36 -2.12
N GLU A 106 2.44 -13.50 -3.39
CA GLU A 106 2.86 -12.56 -4.45
C GLU A 106 2.36 -11.14 -4.19
N ILE A 107 1.09 -10.99 -3.80
CA ILE A 107 0.49 -9.67 -3.56
C ILE A 107 0.91 -9.12 -2.19
N ASP A 108 0.73 -9.89 -1.12
CA ASP A 108 0.78 -9.39 0.26
C ASP A 108 2.19 -9.43 0.86
N ALA A 109 3.11 -10.20 0.27
CA ALA A 109 4.51 -10.25 0.67
C ALA A 109 5.41 -9.59 -0.39
N LEU A 110 5.56 -10.21 -1.57
CA LEU A 110 6.47 -9.69 -2.60
C LEU A 110 6.00 -8.34 -3.15
N GLY A 111 4.68 -8.09 -3.22
CA GLY A 111 4.14 -6.79 -3.62
C GLY A 111 4.59 -5.66 -2.71
N VAL A 112 4.78 -5.90 -1.40
CA VAL A 112 5.34 -4.91 -0.48
C VAL A 112 6.78 -4.57 -0.86
N THR A 113 7.59 -5.59 -1.18
CA THR A 113 8.97 -5.39 -1.66
C THR A 113 8.99 -4.60 -2.96
N ASN A 114 8.11 -4.92 -3.91
CA ASN A 114 8.00 -4.19 -5.18
C ASN A 114 7.68 -2.71 -4.97
N MET A 115 6.78 -2.39 -4.03
CA MET A 115 6.43 -1.00 -3.72
C MET A 115 7.61 -0.26 -3.05
N LEU A 116 8.29 -0.90 -2.10
CA LEU A 116 9.49 -0.34 -1.46
C LEU A 116 10.62 -0.10 -2.47
N GLU A 117 10.85 -1.01 -3.41
CA GLU A 117 11.81 -0.83 -4.50
C GLU A 117 11.41 0.31 -5.44
N ALA A 118 10.13 0.43 -5.78
CA ALA A 118 9.65 1.54 -6.61
C ALA A 118 9.91 2.90 -5.92
N ILE A 119 9.69 2.98 -4.60
CA ILE A 119 10.00 4.17 -3.80
C ILE A 119 11.50 4.44 -3.81
N ARG A 120 12.32 3.42 -3.50
CA ARG A 120 13.78 3.55 -3.46
C ARG A 120 14.37 4.04 -4.78
N ILE A 121 13.83 3.55 -5.91
CA ILE A 121 14.28 3.91 -7.26
C ILE A 121 13.85 5.33 -7.65
N VAL A 122 12.63 5.73 -7.30
CA VAL A 122 12.03 6.98 -7.85
C VAL A 122 12.15 8.15 -6.88
N LYS A 123 11.78 7.95 -5.61
CA LYS A 123 11.74 9.02 -4.60
C LYS A 123 12.04 8.46 -3.21
N PRO A 124 13.29 8.18 -2.87
CA PRO A 124 13.67 7.59 -1.58
C PRO A 124 13.34 8.49 -0.38
N THR A 125 12.98 9.75 -0.60
CA THR A 125 12.51 10.66 0.45
C THR A 125 11.02 10.55 0.74
N ALA A 126 10.26 9.77 -0.03
CA ALA A 126 8.84 9.55 0.23
C ALA A 126 8.65 8.74 1.52
N ARG A 127 7.59 9.07 2.26
CA ARG A 127 7.22 8.34 3.48
C ARG A 127 6.33 7.17 3.11
N PHE A 128 6.65 5.99 3.61
CA PHE A 128 5.92 4.77 3.35
C PHE A 128 5.22 4.24 4.59
N TYR A 129 3.94 3.93 4.45
CA TYR A 129 3.13 3.24 5.46
C TYR A 129 2.68 1.89 4.91
N GLN A 130 2.95 0.82 5.66
CA GLN A 130 2.47 -0.53 5.40
C GLN A 130 1.33 -0.89 6.33
N ALA A 131 0.16 -1.17 5.78
CA ALA A 131 -0.94 -1.72 6.56
C ALA A 131 -0.61 -3.14 7.02
N SER A 132 -0.61 -3.34 8.33
CA SER A 132 -0.42 -4.65 8.97
C SER A 132 -1.76 -5.31 9.28
N THR A 133 -1.78 -6.28 10.19
CA THR A 133 -2.99 -6.98 10.63
C THR A 133 -2.77 -7.65 11.98
N SER A 134 -3.82 -7.75 12.79
CA SER A 134 -3.81 -8.54 14.02
C SER A 134 -3.59 -10.05 13.78
N GLU A 135 -3.88 -10.53 12.56
CA GLU A 135 -3.64 -11.94 12.17
C GLU A 135 -2.16 -12.35 12.28
N MET A 136 -1.22 -11.39 12.27
CA MET A 136 0.20 -11.68 12.49
C MET A 136 0.46 -12.31 13.86
N PHE A 137 -0.32 -11.95 14.88
CA PHE A 137 -0.20 -12.53 16.22
C PHE A 137 -0.79 -13.95 16.30
N GLY A 138 -1.81 -14.27 15.49
CA GLY A 138 -2.36 -15.60 15.27
C GLY A 138 -2.60 -16.39 16.57
N LYS A 139 -1.73 -17.35 16.89
CA LYS A 139 -1.73 -18.04 18.19
C LYS A 139 -1.02 -17.15 19.22
N VAL A 140 -1.79 -16.31 19.87
CA VAL A 140 -1.32 -15.32 20.84
C VAL A 140 -0.39 -15.92 21.88
N GLN A 141 0.78 -15.33 22.07
CA GLN A 141 1.83 -15.82 22.96
C GLN A 141 1.77 -15.16 24.35
N GLU A 142 1.16 -13.98 24.46
CA GLU A 142 0.97 -13.26 25.73
C GLU A 142 -0.28 -12.37 25.68
N MET A 143 -0.85 -12.08 26.85
CA MET A 143 -1.98 -11.15 27.04
C MET A 143 -1.72 -10.27 28.26
N PRO A 144 -1.88 -8.91 28.13
CA PRO A 144 -2.18 -8.17 26.89
C PRO A 144 -1.03 -8.22 25.89
N GLN A 145 -1.33 -8.07 24.59
CA GLN A 145 -0.32 -7.93 23.55
C GLN A 145 0.38 -6.58 23.65
N THR A 146 1.65 -6.58 23.33
CA THR A 146 2.52 -5.38 23.31
C THR A 146 3.32 -5.35 22.00
N GLU A 147 4.08 -4.28 21.77
CA GLU A 147 4.99 -4.18 20.61
C GLU A 147 6.13 -5.23 20.66
N LYS A 148 6.30 -5.92 21.78
CA LYS A 148 7.29 -7.01 21.97
C LYS A 148 6.71 -8.40 21.82
N THR A 149 5.39 -8.50 21.74
CA THR A 149 4.69 -9.79 21.58
C THR A 149 5.15 -10.49 20.30
N PRO A 150 5.67 -11.72 20.37
CA PRO A 150 6.10 -12.45 19.19
C PRO A 150 4.94 -12.74 18.24
N PHE A 151 5.19 -12.64 16.94
CA PHE A 151 4.25 -13.08 15.93
C PHE A 151 4.21 -14.60 15.85
N TYR A 152 3.00 -15.15 15.73
CA TYR A 152 2.77 -16.57 15.49
C TYR A 152 1.63 -16.75 14.48
N PRO A 153 1.86 -16.40 13.19
CA PRO A 153 0.82 -16.40 12.17
C PRO A 153 0.23 -17.80 11.95
N ARG A 154 -1.07 -17.86 11.65
CA ARG A 154 -1.81 -19.13 11.53
C ARG A 154 -2.51 -19.30 10.17
N SER A 155 -2.21 -18.44 9.20
CA SER A 155 -2.73 -18.54 7.82
C SER A 155 -1.67 -18.08 6.82
N PRO A 156 -1.75 -18.50 5.54
CA PRO A 156 -0.87 -17.96 4.48
C PRO A 156 -0.94 -16.44 4.39
N TYR A 157 -2.12 -15.84 4.55
CA TYR A 157 -2.30 -14.38 4.64
C TYR A 157 -1.47 -13.78 5.78
N ALA A 158 -1.60 -14.33 6.98
CA ALA A 158 -0.88 -13.82 8.15
C ALA A 158 0.65 -13.94 7.97
N VAL A 159 1.14 -15.05 7.39
CA VAL A 159 2.57 -15.23 7.07
C VAL A 159 3.05 -14.18 6.07
N ALA A 160 2.28 -13.93 5.01
CA ALA A 160 2.61 -12.89 4.02
C ALA A 160 2.67 -11.49 4.66
N LYS A 161 1.75 -11.19 5.57
CA LYS A 161 1.74 -9.92 6.32
C LYS A 161 2.93 -9.80 7.30
N VAL A 162 3.35 -10.89 7.94
CA VAL A 162 4.58 -10.90 8.76
C VAL A 162 5.82 -10.63 7.89
N TYR A 163 5.88 -11.19 6.69
CA TYR A 163 6.93 -10.82 5.74
C TYR A 163 6.89 -9.32 5.42
N GLY A 164 5.71 -8.78 5.08
CA GLY A 164 5.52 -7.35 4.78
C GLY A 164 5.99 -6.45 5.93
N PHE A 165 5.69 -6.83 7.18
CA PHE A 165 6.17 -6.13 8.37
C PHE A 165 7.71 -6.10 8.45
N TRP A 166 8.35 -7.24 8.30
CA TRP A 166 9.80 -7.34 8.45
C TRP A 166 10.55 -6.72 7.29
N ILE A 167 10.07 -6.86 6.05
CA ILE A 167 10.73 -6.23 4.90
C ILE A 167 10.62 -4.69 4.98
N THR A 168 9.50 -4.15 5.46
CA THR A 168 9.33 -2.71 5.70
C THR A 168 10.35 -2.20 6.71
N LYS A 169 10.52 -2.92 7.82
CA LYS A 169 11.53 -2.60 8.83
C LYS A 169 12.95 -2.71 8.26
N ASN A 170 13.22 -3.77 7.48
CA ASN A 170 14.52 -3.97 6.85
C ASN A 170 14.90 -2.81 5.91
N TYR A 171 13.96 -2.36 5.07
CA TYR A 171 14.22 -1.22 4.16
C TYR A 171 14.45 0.09 4.91
N ARG A 172 13.76 0.31 6.03
CA ARG A 172 14.03 1.45 6.90
C ARG A 172 15.45 1.41 7.44
N GLU A 173 15.91 0.26 7.91
CA GLU A 173 17.21 0.11 8.58
C GLU A 173 18.38 0.01 7.59
N SER A 174 18.15 -0.58 6.39
CA SER A 174 19.22 -0.83 5.41
C SER A 174 19.38 0.28 4.37
N TYR A 175 18.31 0.99 4.04
CA TYR A 175 18.30 2.01 2.97
C TYR A 175 17.92 3.41 3.48
N ASP A 176 17.77 3.59 4.79
CA ASP A 176 17.37 4.86 5.42
C ASP A 176 16.05 5.44 4.86
N LEU A 177 15.13 4.56 4.44
CA LEU A 177 13.81 4.98 4.01
C LEU A 177 12.93 5.31 5.23
N PHE A 178 12.13 6.36 5.14
CA PHE A 178 11.06 6.54 6.11
C PHE A 178 9.95 5.51 5.84
N ALA A 179 10.00 4.38 6.52
CA ALA A 179 9.03 3.29 6.37
C ALA A 179 8.50 2.82 7.73
N CYS A 180 7.19 2.74 7.88
CA CYS A 180 6.54 2.30 9.12
C CYS A 180 5.42 1.29 8.84
N ASN A 181 5.12 0.51 9.86
CA ASN A 181 4.00 -0.42 9.92
C ASN A 181 2.92 0.12 10.87
N GLY A 182 1.65 -0.12 10.57
CA GLY A 182 0.52 0.23 11.42
C GLY A 182 -0.55 -0.84 11.44
#